data_53372ae2231889f74e5620df9819aa02
#
_entry.id   53372ae2231889f74e5620df9819aa02
#
_cell.length_a   1.000
_cell.length_b   1.000
_cell.length_c   1.000
_cell.angle_alpha   90.00
_cell.angle_beta   90.00
_cell.angle_gamma   90.00
#
_symmetry.space_group_name_H-M   'P 1'
#
loop_
_entity.id
_entity.type
_entity.pdbx_description
1 polymer ?
#
loop_
_entity_poly.entity_id
_entity_poly.type
_entity_poly.pdbx_seq_one_letter_code
_entity_poly.pdbx_strand_id
1 'polypeptide(L)'
;MVSIIVPVYNVEKYLKRCVESIRNQTYKDLEILLVDDGSTDSSPEICEEYAKVDERISVIHKKNGGLSDARNVGLQHAAGEFVYFCDSDDYIEQTLVADCVKRMEEEAADMLIFDFYRVQEGTFTICTENLPLNAFSLEEVPKLLLTSPSACNRVFRMDFLKKTGIIFPVGRLYEDLGTIPKLYLAARKISYIDKPYYYYEIRSGSIMTSARFEKAFQDRTDMIKEILNYYKDLKVYERYREELEFMAFFNGLFLPIREISLRNCSKAECNRYKKAILAEYPECFQNKYIQTMSRKEKIYVSIIRYEQYWLFPVINKLKKSVKGVK
;
A
#
# COMPACT_ATOMS: atom_id res chain seq x y z
N MET A 1 4.32 -18.02 15.96
CA MET A 1 4.77 -18.16 14.54
C MET A 1 4.22 -17.04 13.67
N VAL A 2 4.99 -16.54 12.71
CA VAL A 2 4.56 -15.52 11.74
C VAL A 2 4.65 -16.09 10.33
N SER A 3 3.54 -16.03 9.57
CA SER A 3 3.54 -16.35 8.15
C SER A 3 3.86 -15.12 7.32
N ILE A 4 4.95 -15.16 6.56
CA ILE A 4 5.34 -14.10 5.62
C ILE A 4 4.97 -14.55 4.21
N ILE A 5 4.03 -13.86 3.60
CA ILE A 5 3.50 -14.16 2.27
C ILE A 5 4.20 -13.25 1.26
N VAL A 6 4.88 -13.86 0.30
CA VAL A 6 5.66 -13.17 -0.75
C VAL A 6 5.06 -13.52 -2.11
N PRO A 7 4.23 -12.67 -2.71
CA PRO A 7 3.76 -12.84 -4.09
C PRO A 7 4.92 -12.66 -5.07
N VAL A 8 5.12 -13.64 -5.96
CA VAL A 8 6.24 -13.65 -6.91
C VAL A 8 5.68 -13.67 -8.33
N TYR A 9 6.09 -12.70 -9.18
CA TYR A 9 5.78 -12.69 -10.60
C TYR A 9 6.81 -11.89 -11.40
N ASN A 10 7.66 -12.60 -12.16
CA ASN A 10 8.68 -12.01 -13.03
C ASN A 10 9.59 -10.98 -12.32
N VAL A 11 10.23 -11.41 -11.23
CA VAL A 11 11.05 -10.56 -10.34
C VAL A 11 12.45 -11.15 -10.07
N GLU A 12 12.97 -11.99 -10.96
CA GLU A 12 14.27 -12.68 -10.81
C GLU A 12 15.42 -11.79 -10.32
N LYS A 13 15.42 -10.51 -10.72
CA LYS A 13 16.47 -9.54 -10.36
C LYS A 13 16.41 -9.07 -8.90
N TYR A 14 15.24 -9.16 -8.25
CA TYR A 14 14.99 -8.60 -6.92
C TYR A 14 14.77 -9.67 -5.87
N LEU A 15 14.21 -10.82 -6.29
CA LEU A 15 13.72 -11.88 -5.42
C LEU A 15 14.75 -12.37 -4.40
N LYS A 16 16.02 -12.54 -4.81
CA LYS A 16 17.09 -12.97 -3.90
C LYS A 16 17.26 -12.01 -2.72
N ARG A 17 17.30 -10.69 -2.97
CA ARG A 17 17.42 -9.68 -1.91
C ARG A 17 16.21 -9.72 -0.97
N CYS A 18 15.02 -9.83 -1.51
CA CYS A 18 13.79 -9.95 -0.74
C CYS A 18 13.85 -11.16 0.20
N VAL A 19 14.05 -12.36 -0.35
CA VAL A 19 14.06 -13.62 0.42
C VAL A 19 15.17 -13.60 1.47
N GLU A 20 16.37 -13.13 1.15
CA GLU A 20 17.47 -13.02 2.12
C GLU A 20 17.11 -12.06 3.28
N SER A 21 16.43 -10.95 3.03
CA SER A 21 16.01 -10.05 4.09
C SER A 21 15.01 -10.70 5.06
N ILE A 22 14.16 -11.58 4.55
CA ILE A 22 13.18 -12.35 5.33
C ILE A 22 13.86 -13.50 6.10
N ARG A 23 14.73 -14.28 5.47
CA ARG A 23 15.48 -15.38 6.09
C ARG A 23 16.34 -14.93 7.27
N ASN A 24 16.92 -13.72 7.15
CA ASN A 24 17.82 -13.12 8.13
C ASN A 24 17.08 -12.38 9.26
N GLN A 25 15.77 -12.49 9.38
CA GLN A 25 15.04 -11.91 10.51
C GLN A 25 15.55 -12.44 11.86
N THR A 26 15.60 -11.56 12.86
CA THR A 26 15.98 -11.92 14.24
C THR A 26 14.96 -12.85 14.90
N TYR A 27 13.68 -12.72 14.56
CA TYR A 27 12.60 -13.63 14.94
C TYR A 27 12.68 -14.92 14.11
N LYS A 28 12.78 -16.09 14.76
CA LYS A 28 13.09 -17.36 14.06
C LYS A 28 11.89 -18.23 13.75
N ASP A 29 10.79 -18.08 14.49
CA ASP A 29 9.57 -18.86 14.33
C ASP A 29 8.73 -18.32 13.15
N LEU A 30 9.27 -18.53 11.93
CA LEU A 30 8.73 -18.05 10.66
C LEU A 30 8.23 -19.19 9.79
N GLU A 31 7.15 -18.94 9.09
CA GLU A 31 6.71 -19.63 7.89
C GLU A 31 6.82 -18.65 6.72
N ILE A 32 7.52 -19.02 5.67
CA ILE A 32 7.76 -18.16 4.50
C ILE A 32 7.09 -18.82 3.28
N LEU A 33 6.06 -18.15 2.76
CA LEU A 33 5.27 -18.66 1.64
C LEU A 33 5.62 -17.85 0.38
N LEU A 34 6.43 -18.45 -0.51
CA LEU A 34 6.72 -17.87 -1.83
C LEU A 34 5.61 -18.31 -2.80
N VAL A 35 4.73 -17.39 -3.17
CA VAL A 35 3.60 -17.69 -4.05
C VAL A 35 3.93 -17.25 -5.47
N ASP A 36 4.43 -18.18 -6.28
CA ASP A 36 4.73 -17.93 -7.69
C ASP A 36 3.43 -17.89 -8.51
N ASP A 37 3.09 -16.73 -8.98
CA ASP A 37 1.89 -16.43 -9.76
C ASP A 37 2.10 -16.67 -11.27
N GLY A 38 2.75 -17.81 -11.61
CA GLY A 38 2.98 -18.22 -12.98
C GLY A 38 4.04 -17.38 -13.69
N SER A 39 5.18 -17.17 -13.04
CA SER A 39 6.33 -16.46 -13.62
C SER A 39 6.88 -17.19 -14.84
N THR A 40 7.46 -16.42 -15.76
CA THR A 40 8.07 -16.90 -17.01
C THR A 40 9.56 -16.57 -17.12
N ASP A 41 10.11 -15.92 -16.11
CA ASP A 41 11.55 -15.70 -15.91
C ASP A 41 12.14 -16.77 -14.95
N SER A 42 13.34 -16.56 -14.40
CA SER A 42 13.98 -17.48 -13.47
C SER A 42 13.45 -17.39 -12.02
N SER A 43 12.34 -16.67 -11.77
CA SER A 43 11.80 -16.55 -10.40
C SER A 43 11.36 -17.89 -9.81
N PRO A 44 10.69 -18.83 -10.54
CA PRO A 44 10.31 -20.13 -10.01
C PRO A 44 11.51 -20.96 -9.55
N GLU A 45 12.58 -21.02 -10.35
CA GLU A 45 13.81 -21.73 -10.03
C GLU A 45 14.47 -21.17 -8.77
N ILE A 46 14.51 -19.83 -8.63
CA ILE A 46 15.04 -19.15 -7.43
C ILE A 46 14.20 -19.54 -6.20
N CYS A 47 12.87 -19.57 -6.29
CA CYS A 47 12.01 -19.99 -5.18
C CYS A 47 12.36 -21.42 -4.73
N GLU A 48 12.48 -22.35 -5.67
CA GLU A 48 12.80 -23.75 -5.38
C GLU A 48 14.23 -23.93 -4.82
N GLU A 49 15.19 -23.13 -5.27
CA GLU A 49 16.54 -23.11 -4.68
C GLU A 49 16.50 -22.74 -3.19
N TYR A 50 15.71 -21.73 -2.81
CA TYR A 50 15.57 -21.33 -1.41
C TYR A 50 14.82 -22.34 -0.56
N ALA A 51 13.77 -22.97 -1.06
CA ALA A 51 13.04 -24.02 -0.34
C ALA A 51 13.91 -25.25 -0.03
N LYS A 52 14.88 -25.57 -0.89
CA LYS A 52 15.84 -26.66 -0.64
C LYS A 52 16.82 -26.40 0.52
N VAL A 53 17.10 -25.13 0.82
CA VAL A 53 18.15 -24.75 1.80
C VAL A 53 17.59 -24.16 3.10
N ASP A 54 16.29 -23.90 3.17
CA ASP A 54 15.63 -23.34 4.35
C ASP A 54 14.24 -23.99 4.52
N GLU A 55 14.09 -24.87 5.52
CA GLU A 55 12.85 -25.62 5.80
C GLU A 55 11.64 -24.77 6.16
N ARG A 56 11.86 -23.51 6.50
CA ARG A 56 10.77 -22.55 6.79
C ARG A 56 10.10 -22.04 5.52
N ILE A 57 10.70 -22.29 4.34
CA ILE A 57 10.22 -21.80 3.04
C ILE A 57 9.38 -22.89 2.36
N SER A 58 8.17 -22.51 1.98
CA SER A 58 7.31 -23.30 1.10
C SER A 58 7.00 -22.52 -0.18
N VAL A 59 7.04 -23.22 -1.32
CA VAL A 59 6.72 -22.63 -2.63
C VAL A 59 5.34 -23.09 -3.08
N ILE A 60 4.54 -22.15 -3.57
CA ILE A 60 3.22 -22.42 -4.14
C ILE A 60 3.22 -21.92 -5.58
N HIS A 61 3.27 -22.85 -6.53
CA HIS A 61 3.13 -22.50 -7.94
C HIS A 61 1.66 -22.48 -8.35
N LYS A 62 1.23 -21.42 -9.03
CA LYS A 62 -0.13 -21.31 -9.54
C LYS A 62 -0.18 -20.66 -10.91
N LYS A 63 -1.29 -20.82 -11.61
CA LYS A 63 -1.57 -20.04 -12.82
C LYS A 63 -1.73 -18.58 -12.47
N ASN A 64 -1.20 -17.69 -13.33
CA ASN A 64 -1.29 -16.24 -13.10
C ASN A 64 -2.74 -15.77 -12.86
N GLY A 65 -2.96 -15.16 -11.72
CA GLY A 65 -4.23 -14.56 -11.26
C GLY A 65 -4.07 -13.13 -10.77
N GLY A 66 -2.82 -12.63 -10.72
CA GLY A 66 -2.47 -11.29 -10.26
C GLY A 66 -2.17 -11.22 -8.76
N LEU A 67 -1.65 -10.07 -8.34
CA LEU A 67 -1.15 -9.82 -6.97
C LEU A 67 -2.15 -10.17 -5.87
N SER A 68 -3.40 -9.73 -6.00
CA SER A 68 -4.48 -10.04 -5.05
C SER A 68 -4.70 -11.55 -4.89
N ASP A 69 -4.72 -12.27 -6.01
CA ASP A 69 -4.95 -13.71 -6.00
C ASP A 69 -3.77 -14.45 -5.34
N ALA A 70 -2.54 -14.04 -5.64
CA ALA A 70 -1.35 -14.60 -4.99
C ALA A 70 -1.35 -14.34 -3.47
N ARG A 71 -1.69 -13.13 -3.00
CA ARG A 71 -1.83 -12.82 -1.56
C ARG A 71 -2.93 -13.67 -0.91
N ASN A 72 -4.11 -13.80 -1.55
CA ASN A 72 -5.20 -14.60 -1.04
C ASN A 72 -4.86 -16.10 -0.96
N VAL A 73 -4.17 -16.63 -1.97
CA VAL A 73 -3.69 -18.03 -1.95
C VAL A 73 -2.67 -18.22 -0.83
N GLY A 74 -1.71 -17.31 -0.67
CA GLY A 74 -0.79 -17.35 0.45
C GLY A 74 -1.50 -17.33 1.80
N LEU A 75 -2.51 -16.48 1.97
CA LEU A 75 -3.32 -16.38 3.19
C LEU A 75 -4.08 -17.67 3.51
N GLN A 76 -4.56 -18.38 2.48
CA GLN A 76 -5.25 -19.68 2.66
C GLN A 76 -4.30 -20.79 3.16
N HIS A 77 -3.02 -20.73 2.84
CA HIS A 77 -2.00 -21.69 3.25
C HIS A 77 -1.30 -21.30 4.55
N ALA A 78 -1.40 -20.05 4.96
CA ALA A 78 -0.73 -19.52 6.14
C ALA A 78 -1.25 -20.13 7.44
N ALA A 79 -0.33 -20.66 8.27
CA ALA A 79 -0.62 -21.32 9.55
C ALA A 79 -0.20 -20.48 10.77
N GLY A 80 0.52 -19.36 10.57
CA GLY A 80 1.00 -18.48 11.63
C GLY A 80 -0.11 -17.74 12.37
N GLU A 81 0.16 -17.39 13.62
CA GLU A 81 -0.70 -16.52 14.43
C GLU A 81 -0.75 -15.10 13.88
N PHE A 82 0.36 -14.66 13.29
CA PHE A 82 0.49 -13.37 12.63
C PHE A 82 0.76 -13.56 11.14
N VAL A 83 0.34 -12.60 10.34
CA VAL A 83 0.52 -12.57 8.88
C VAL A 83 1.19 -11.27 8.47
N TYR A 84 2.19 -11.38 7.63
CA TYR A 84 2.87 -10.27 7.00
C TYR A 84 2.93 -10.46 5.48
N PHE A 85 2.64 -9.41 4.71
CA PHE A 85 2.77 -9.40 3.25
C PHE A 85 4.03 -8.62 2.86
N CYS A 86 4.90 -9.23 2.07
CA CYS A 86 6.11 -8.59 1.57
C CYS A 86 6.14 -8.71 0.04
N ASP A 87 6.19 -7.60 -0.66
CA ASP A 87 6.31 -7.62 -2.13
C ASP A 87 7.72 -8.08 -2.54
N SER A 88 7.81 -8.94 -3.53
CA SER A 88 9.03 -9.67 -3.90
C SER A 88 10.13 -8.82 -4.55
N ASP A 89 9.84 -7.58 -4.91
CA ASP A 89 10.81 -6.58 -5.39
C ASP A 89 11.37 -5.66 -4.29
N ASP A 90 10.84 -5.77 -3.06
CA ASP A 90 11.20 -4.99 -1.88
C ASP A 90 12.02 -5.79 -0.87
N TYR A 91 12.42 -5.18 0.25
CA TYR A 91 13.14 -5.87 1.33
C TYR A 91 12.88 -5.19 2.68
N ILE A 92 13.24 -5.89 3.77
CA ILE A 92 12.86 -5.51 5.13
C ILE A 92 14.06 -5.47 6.09
N GLU A 93 13.93 -4.64 7.15
CA GLU A 93 14.88 -4.58 8.27
C GLU A 93 14.88 -5.87 9.08
N GLN A 94 16.05 -6.27 9.59
CA GLN A 94 16.24 -7.54 10.29
C GLN A 94 15.43 -7.69 11.59
N THR A 95 15.02 -6.61 12.22
CA THR A 95 14.27 -6.63 13.49
C THR A 95 12.76 -6.45 13.31
N LEU A 96 12.29 -6.25 12.07
CA LEU A 96 10.88 -5.95 11.80
C LEU A 96 9.94 -6.92 12.51
N VAL A 97 10.11 -8.21 12.24
CA VAL A 97 9.16 -9.23 12.75
C VAL A 97 9.20 -9.32 14.27
N ALA A 98 10.39 -9.29 14.87
CA ALA A 98 10.54 -9.36 16.34
C ALA A 98 9.90 -8.16 17.03
N ASP A 99 10.15 -6.96 16.53
CA ASP A 99 9.62 -5.72 17.12
C ASP A 99 8.08 -5.66 16.95
N CYS A 100 7.55 -6.08 15.80
CA CYS A 100 6.10 -6.10 15.54
C CYS A 100 5.37 -7.14 16.40
N VAL A 101 5.86 -8.38 16.46
CA VAL A 101 5.24 -9.43 17.29
C VAL A 101 5.19 -9.00 18.74
N LYS A 102 6.33 -8.55 19.28
CA LYS A 102 6.40 -8.06 20.65
C LYS A 102 5.34 -6.99 20.95
N ARG A 103 5.25 -5.96 20.10
CA ARG A 103 4.30 -4.86 20.27
C ARG A 103 2.84 -5.33 20.17
N MET A 104 2.54 -6.22 19.20
CA MET A 104 1.18 -6.74 19.01
C MET A 104 0.72 -7.62 20.16
N GLU A 105 1.63 -8.38 20.79
CA GLU A 105 1.34 -9.18 21.99
C GLU A 105 1.11 -8.30 23.21
N GLU A 106 2.00 -7.35 23.48
CA GLU A 106 1.92 -6.41 24.60
C GLU A 106 0.61 -5.60 24.61
N GLU A 107 0.17 -5.17 23.43
CA GLU A 107 -1.03 -4.32 23.28
C GLU A 107 -2.29 -5.11 22.92
N ALA A 108 -2.20 -6.43 22.69
CA ALA A 108 -3.26 -7.30 22.18
C ALA A 108 -3.91 -6.71 20.89
N ALA A 109 -3.07 -6.25 19.96
CA ALA A 109 -3.51 -5.57 18.75
C ALA A 109 -3.98 -6.55 17.68
N ASP A 110 -5.01 -6.16 16.91
CA ASP A 110 -5.53 -6.89 15.75
C ASP A 110 -4.62 -6.67 14.54
N MET A 111 -4.01 -5.48 14.42
CA MET A 111 -3.03 -5.14 13.40
C MET A 111 -2.03 -4.11 13.90
N LEU A 112 -0.87 -4.06 13.24
CA LEU A 112 0.19 -3.11 13.53
C LEU A 112 0.63 -2.41 12.24
N ILE A 113 0.93 -1.13 12.34
CA ILE A 113 1.41 -0.27 11.25
C ILE A 113 2.82 0.20 11.60
N PHE A 114 3.68 0.35 10.61
CA PHE A 114 5.02 0.91 10.78
C PHE A 114 5.40 1.81 9.59
N ASP A 115 6.42 2.63 9.78
CA ASP A 115 6.97 3.51 8.76
C ASP A 115 7.78 2.73 7.72
N PHE A 116 8.07 3.36 6.59
CA PHE A 116 8.82 2.72 5.51
C PHE A 116 9.77 3.70 4.81
N TYR A 117 10.77 3.14 4.15
CA TYR A 117 11.63 3.88 3.22
C TYR A 117 11.08 3.78 1.80
N ARG A 118 11.04 4.89 1.11
CA ARG A 118 10.94 4.93 -0.35
C ARG A 118 12.35 5.02 -0.91
N VAL A 119 12.74 4.01 -1.71
CA VAL A 119 14.07 3.91 -2.31
C VAL A 119 13.98 4.24 -3.78
N GLN A 120 14.74 5.23 -4.24
CA GLN A 120 14.80 5.61 -5.65
C GLN A 120 16.25 5.93 -6.02
N GLU A 121 16.83 5.18 -6.96
CA GLU A 121 18.21 5.38 -7.44
C GLU A 121 19.21 5.52 -6.27
N GLY A 122 19.10 4.66 -5.26
CA GLY A 122 19.95 4.65 -4.07
C GLY A 122 19.65 5.77 -3.05
N THR A 123 18.66 6.60 -3.30
CA THR A 123 18.22 7.63 -2.34
C THR A 123 17.08 7.10 -1.48
N PHE A 124 17.27 7.18 -0.15
CA PHE A 124 16.28 6.76 0.84
C PHE A 124 15.48 7.96 1.33
N THR A 125 14.17 7.86 1.30
CA THR A 125 13.26 8.87 1.87
C THR A 125 12.33 8.17 2.86
N ILE A 126 12.33 8.61 4.12
CA ILE A 126 11.43 8.07 5.15
C ILE A 126 10.02 8.57 4.86
N CYS A 127 9.06 7.64 4.87
CA CYS A 127 7.64 7.90 4.83
C CYS A 127 7.04 7.54 6.19
N THR A 128 6.56 8.53 6.92
CA THR A 128 6.00 8.37 8.27
C THR A 128 4.48 8.47 8.23
N GLU A 129 3.80 7.62 8.98
CA GLU A 129 2.34 7.64 9.11
C GLU A 129 1.87 8.61 10.21
N ASN A 130 2.76 8.99 11.13
CA ASN A 130 2.52 9.97 12.19
C ASN A 130 1.27 9.64 13.05
N LEU A 131 1.18 8.40 13.50
CA LEU A 131 0.09 7.88 14.33
C LEU A 131 0.47 7.91 15.82
N PRO A 132 -0.49 7.76 16.75
CA PRO A 132 -0.20 7.60 18.17
C PRO A 132 0.64 6.34 18.46
N LEU A 133 1.56 6.42 19.42
CA LEU A 133 2.43 5.30 19.81
C LEU A 133 1.77 4.27 20.74
N ASN A 134 0.66 4.63 21.37
CA ASN A 134 -0.19 3.70 22.12
C ASN A 134 -1.22 3.07 21.19
N ALA A 135 -1.71 1.88 21.51
CA ALA A 135 -2.77 1.24 20.74
C ALA A 135 -4.04 2.12 20.69
N PHE A 136 -4.68 2.13 19.53
CA PHE A 136 -5.86 2.94 19.23
C PHE A 136 -6.83 2.19 18.32
N SER A 137 -8.02 2.74 18.13
CA SER A 137 -9.03 2.31 17.17
C SER A 137 -9.23 3.38 16.08
N LEU A 138 -9.92 3.01 14.98
CA LEU A 138 -10.32 4.00 13.97
C LEU A 138 -11.20 5.11 14.56
N GLU A 139 -12.04 4.78 15.55
CA GLU A 139 -12.92 5.75 16.20
C GLU A 139 -12.12 6.82 16.96
N GLU A 140 -11.03 6.43 17.64
CA GLU A 140 -10.15 7.34 18.37
C GLU A 140 -9.24 8.14 17.43
N VAL A 141 -8.85 7.55 16.28
CA VAL A 141 -7.92 8.15 15.32
C VAL A 141 -8.47 8.09 13.90
N PRO A 142 -9.52 8.87 13.55
CA PRO A 142 -10.11 8.84 12.20
C PRO A 142 -9.15 9.18 11.08
N LYS A 143 -8.09 9.98 11.37
CA LYS A 143 -7.03 10.30 10.40
C LYS A 143 -6.25 9.07 9.90
N LEU A 144 -6.45 7.89 10.50
CA LEU A 144 -5.92 6.63 10.00
C LEU A 144 -6.34 6.36 8.54
N LEU A 145 -7.52 6.80 8.12
CA LEU A 145 -7.99 6.73 6.73
C LEU A 145 -7.17 7.61 5.75
N LEU A 146 -6.33 8.48 6.26
CA LEU A 146 -5.46 9.35 5.45
C LEU A 146 -4.06 8.75 5.25
N THR A 147 -3.74 7.65 5.93
CA THR A 147 -2.46 6.95 5.81
C THR A 147 -2.34 6.22 4.46
N SER A 148 -1.13 5.82 4.10
CA SER A 148 -0.94 4.98 2.91
C SER A 148 -1.71 3.66 3.07
N PRO A 149 -2.59 3.28 2.14
CA PRO A 149 -3.34 2.02 2.26
C PRO A 149 -2.52 0.80 1.80
N SER A 150 -1.24 0.70 2.14
CA SER A 150 -0.37 -0.42 1.73
C SER A 150 -0.50 -1.62 2.67
N ALA A 151 -0.54 -2.84 2.17
CA ALA A 151 -0.48 -4.06 2.98
C ALA A 151 0.93 -4.32 3.53
N CYS A 152 1.97 -3.86 2.82
CA CYS A 152 3.37 -4.20 3.10
C CYS A 152 3.99 -3.48 4.31
N ASN A 153 3.40 -2.40 4.79
CA ASN A 153 3.81 -1.74 6.03
C ASN A 153 2.88 -2.07 7.22
N ARG A 154 2.32 -3.29 7.20
CA ARG A 154 1.39 -3.78 8.23
C ARG A 154 1.62 -5.24 8.57
N VAL A 155 1.42 -5.58 9.84
CA VAL A 155 1.33 -6.95 10.32
C VAL A 155 -0.08 -7.16 10.88
N PHE A 156 -0.65 -8.33 10.63
CA PHE A 156 -2.03 -8.64 11.01
C PHE A 156 -2.08 -9.87 11.91
N ARG A 157 -3.02 -9.91 12.84
CA ARG A 157 -3.37 -11.13 13.55
C ARG A 157 -4.23 -12.02 12.63
N MET A 158 -3.87 -13.29 12.50
CA MET A 158 -4.57 -14.23 11.60
C MET A 158 -6.06 -14.37 11.94
N ASP A 159 -6.38 -14.54 13.22
CA ASP A 159 -7.77 -14.66 13.69
C ASP A 159 -8.61 -13.42 13.34
N PHE A 160 -8.00 -12.24 13.41
CA PHE A 160 -8.66 -11.01 13.00
C PHE A 160 -8.99 -11.05 11.50
N LEU A 161 -8.02 -11.35 10.63
CA LEU A 161 -8.26 -11.46 9.19
C LEU A 161 -9.35 -12.49 8.87
N LYS A 162 -9.28 -13.68 9.46
CA LYS A 162 -10.28 -14.74 9.27
C LYS A 162 -11.68 -14.30 9.70
N LYS A 163 -11.82 -13.63 10.84
CA LYS A 163 -13.12 -13.14 11.34
C LYS A 163 -13.75 -12.08 10.46
N THR A 164 -12.95 -11.20 9.82
CA THR A 164 -13.49 -10.17 8.94
C THR A 164 -14.05 -10.73 7.64
N GLY A 165 -13.50 -11.84 7.15
CA GLY A 165 -13.77 -12.35 5.80
C GLY A 165 -13.32 -11.43 4.67
N ILE A 166 -12.58 -10.36 5.00
CA ILE A 166 -12.08 -9.39 4.01
C ILE A 166 -10.88 -10.00 3.29
N ILE A 167 -10.94 -10.02 1.96
CA ILE A 167 -9.90 -10.53 1.08
C ILE A 167 -9.49 -9.47 0.07
N PHE A 168 -8.33 -9.62 -0.55
CA PHE A 168 -7.89 -8.73 -1.63
C PHE A 168 -8.72 -8.96 -2.90
N PRO A 169 -9.22 -7.89 -3.57
CA PRO A 169 -10.07 -8.01 -4.76
C PRO A 169 -9.27 -8.52 -5.98
N VAL A 170 -9.59 -9.71 -6.44
CA VAL A 170 -8.90 -10.38 -7.55
C VAL A 170 -9.12 -9.65 -8.87
N GLY A 171 -8.08 -9.55 -9.71
CA GLY A 171 -8.14 -8.96 -11.05
C GLY A 171 -8.19 -7.43 -11.07
N ARG A 172 -8.05 -6.77 -9.92
CA ARG A 172 -8.09 -5.31 -9.76
C ARG A 172 -6.71 -4.74 -9.44
N LEU A 173 -6.48 -3.51 -9.88
CA LEU A 173 -5.40 -2.65 -9.39
C LEU A 173 -5.89 -1.90 -8.14
N TYR A 174 -4.94 -1.39 -7.33
CA TYR A 174 -5.25 -0.66 -6.09
C TYR A 174 -6.00 -1.51 -5.06
N GLU A 175 -5.70 -2.79 -5.01
CA GLU A 175 -6.29 -3.78 -4.12
C GLU A 175 -6.15 -3.38 -2.64
N ASP A 176 -5.01 -2.79 -2.28
CA ASP A 176 -4.75 -2.29 -0.93
C ASP A 176 -5.74 -1.18 -0.54
N LEU A 177 -5.99 -0.23 -1.48
CA LEU A 177 -7.01 0.81 -1.28
C LEU A 177 -8.40 0.20 -1.07
N GLY A 178 -8.72 -0.89 -1.79
CA GLY A 178 -9.99 -1.61 -1.67
C GLY A 178 -10.12 -2.45 -0.39
N THR A 179 -9.02 -2.72 0.33
CA THR A 179 -8.95 -3.68 1.44
C THR A 179 -8.65 -3.02 2.77
N ILE A 180 -7.57 -2.25 2.85
CA ILE A 180 -7.03 -1.73 4.12
C ILE A 180 -8.01 -0.82 4.89
N PRO A 181 -8.74 0.12 4.26
CA PRO A 181 -9.73 0.92 5.01
C PRO A 181 -10.86 0.09 5.63
N LYS A 182 -11.24 -1.05 5.01
CA LYS A 182 -12.24 -1.97 5.61
C LYS A 182 -11.66 -2.65 6.86
N LEU A 183 -10.39 -3.06 6.81
CA LEU A 183 -9.70 -3.67 7.95
C LEU A 183 -9.53 -2.66 9.10
N TYR A 184 -9.28 -1.38 8.82
CA TYR A 184 -9.25 -0.34 9.86
C TYR A 184 -10.57 -0.24 10.62
N LEU A 185 -11.70 -0.29 9.90
CA LEU A 185 -13.02 -0.22 10.54
C LEU A 185 -13.32 -1.46 11.38
N ALA A 186 -12.83 -2.63 10.96
CA ALA A 186 -13.06 -3.89 11.66
C ALA A 186 -12.15 -4.09 12.87
N ALA A 187 -10.97 -3.46 12.90
CA ALA A 187 -9.99 -3.61 13.98
C ALA A 187 -10.44 -2.89 15.25
N ARG A 188 -10.35 -3.58 16.37
CA ARG A 188 -10.62 -3.02 17.71
C ARG A 188 -9.41 -2.30 18.27
N LYS A 189 -8.21 -2.83 17.99
CA LYS A 189 -6.94 -2.28 18.43
C LYS A 189 -5.92 -2.30 17.31
N ILE A 190 -5.33 -1.16 17.04
CA ILE A 190 -4.29 -0.96 16.03
C ILE A 190 -3.08 -0.39 16.75
N SER A 191 -1.92 -1.00 16.56
CA SER A 191 -0.64 -0.51 17.09
C SER A 191 0.14 0.21 16.03
N TYR A 192 1.08 1.05 16.45
CA TYR A 192 2.00 1.74 15.53
C TYR A 192 3.42 1.76 16.10
N ILE A 193 4.39 1.58 15.22
CA ILE A 193 5.81 1.77 15.51
C ILE A 193 6.36 2.83 14.55
N ASP A 194 6.88 3.93 15.09
CA ASP A 194 7.48 5.06 14.37
C ASP A 194 8.91 4.77 13.88
N LYS A 195 9.09 3.56 13.33
CA LYS A 195 10.38 3.11 12.78
C LYS A 195 10.19 2.58 11.37
N PRO A 196 11.01 3.03 10.40
CA PRO A 196 10.95 2.52 9.04
C PRO A 196 11.61 1.15 8.95
N TYR A 197 10.81 0.13 8.64
CA TYR A 197 11.28 -1.25 8.54
C TYR A 197 11.24 -1.80 7.12
N TYR A 198 10.49 -1.19 6.22
CA TYR A 198 10.26 -1.68 4.86
C TYR A 198 10.92 -0.77 3.84
N TYR A 199 11.58 -1.35 2.84
CA TYR A 199 12.24 -0.63 1.77
C TYR A 199 11.47 -0.80 0.47
N TYR A 200 10.62 0.18 0.16
CA TYR A 200 9.83 0.23 -1.07
C TYR A 200 10.69 0.72 -2.24
N GLU A 201 11.04 -0.20 -3.16
CA GLU A 201 11.91 0.08 -4.31
C GLU A 201 11.12 0.65 -5.50
N ILE A 202 11.42 1.88 -5.90
CA ILE A 202 10.81 2.47 -7.10
C ILE A 202 11.60 2.05 -8.32
N ARG A 203 11.01 1.19 -9.13
CA ARG A 203 11.63 0.67 -10.35
C ARG A 203 10.77 0.89 -11.60
N SER A 204 11.43 0.88 -12.77
CA SER A 204 10.75 0.79 -14.06
C SER A 204 10.12 -0.60 -14.24
N GLY A 205 8.96 -0.69 -14.89
CA GLY A 205 8.28 -1.96 -15.14
C GLY A 205 7.47 -2.51 -13.95
N SER A 206 7.28 -1.72 -12.88
CA SER A 206 6.30 -2.09 -11.83
C SER A 206 4.87 -2.07 -12.39
N ILE A 207 3.95 -2.78 -11.72
CA ILE A 207 2.52 -2.82 -12.08
C ILE A 207 1.97 -1.40 -12.23
N MET A 208 2.35 -0.50 -11.33
CA MET A 208 1.90 0.90 -11.31
C MET A 208 2.38 1.71 -12.53
N THR A 209 3.55 1.39 -13.09
CA THR A 209 4.11 2.11 -14.25
C THR A 209 3.69 1.53 -15.59
N SER A 210 3.25 0.27 -15.64
CA SER A 210 2.90 -0.48 -16.84
C SER A 210 1.39 -0.54 -17.13
N ALA A 211 0.54 -0.22 -16.15
CA ALA A 211 -0.90 -0.29 -16.30
C ALA A 211 -1.43 0.66 -17.39
N ARG A 212 -2.36 0.14 -18.22
CA ARG A 212 -3.08 0.98 -19.20
C ARG A 212 -4.00 1.95 -18.46
N PHE A 213 -4.09 3.17 -18.97
CA PHE A 213 -4.89 4.24 -18.37
C PHE A 213 -6.34 3.81 -18.04
N GLU A 214 -7.03 3.18 -19.01
CA GLU A 214 -8.44 2.79 -18.83
C GLU A 214 -8.63 1.85 -17.64
N LYS A 215 -7.78 0.82 -17.51
CA LYS A 215 -7.84 -0.10 -16.37
C LYS A 215 -7.50 0.61 -15.06
N ALA A 216 -6.43 1.40 -15.04
CA ALA A 216 -6.04 2.15 -13.85
C ALA A 216 -7.11 3.15 -13.40
N PHE A 217 -7.77 3.83 -14.36
CA PHE A 217 -8.86 4.75 -14.07
C PHE A 217 -10.07 4.02 -13.48
N GLN A 218 -10.52 2.94 -14.17
CA GLN A 218 -11.71 2.20 -13.75
C GLN A 218 -11.50 1.54 -12.38
N ASP A 219 -10.41 0.79 -12.22
CA ASP A 219 -10.15 0.07 -10.97
C ASP A 219 -10.00 1.04 -9.78
N ARG A 220 -9.28 2.17 -9.95
CA ARG A 220 -9.10 3.17 -8.89
C ARG A 220 -10.43 3.81 -8.47
N THR A 221 -11.25 4.18 -9.44
CA THR A 221 -12.56 4.81 -9.15
C THR A 221 -13.54 3.81 -8.54
N ASP A 222 -13.52 2.57 -8.99
CA ASP A 222 -14.36 1.51 -8.43
C ASP A 222 -13.95 1.19 -6.98
N MET A 223 -12.64 1.03 -6.69
CA MET A 223 -12.17 0.78 -5.33
C MET A 223 -12.60 1.88 -4.35
N ILE A 224 -12.49 3.15 -4.77
CA ILE A 224 -12.97 4.27 -3.95
C ILE A 224 -14.47 4.14 -3.68
N LYS A 225 -15.30 3.89 -4.72
CA LYS A 225 -16.75 3.72 -4.56
C LYS A 225 -17.09 2.55 -3.66
N GLU A 226 -16.41 1.43 -3.82
CA GLU A 226 -16.62 0.24 -2.98
C GLU A 226 -16.34 0.53 -1.49
N ILE A 227 -15.26 1.25 -1.18
CA ILE A 227 -14.98 1.65 0.20
C ILE A 227 -16.08 2.56 0.75
N LEU A 228 -16.45 3.58 0.00
CA LEU A 228 -17.47 4.54 0.45
C LEU A 228 -18.82 3.87 0.67
N ASN A 229 -19.20 2.96 -0.22
CA ASN A 229 -20.43 2.17 -0.07
C ASN A 229 -20.33 1.23 1.14
N TYR A 230 -19.19 0.57 1.37
CA TYR A 230 -18.97 -0.26 2.55
C TYR A 230 -19.24 0.49 3.86
N TYR A 231 -18.75 1.73 3.97
CA TYR A 231 -19.00 2.57 5.15
C TYR A 231 -20.46 3.06 5.24
N LYS A 232 -21.13 3.33 4.09
CA LYS A 232 -22.56 3.68 4.03
C LYS A 232 -23.45 2.50 4.44
N ASP A 233 -23.17 1.30 3.93
CA ASP A 233 -23.93 0.09 4.23
C ASP A 233 -23.87 -0.27 5.73
N LEU A 234 -22.72 -0.03 6.36
CA LEU A 234 -22.56 -0.17 7.81
C LEU A 234 -23.07 1.03 8.61
N LYS A 235 -23.66 2.05 7.96
CA LYS A 235 -24.23 3.26 8.58
C LYS A 235 -23.24 4.08 9.43
N VAL A 236 -21.96 4.01 9.09
CA VAL A 236 -20.87 4.75 9.78
C VAL A 236 -20.23 5.84 8.92
N TYR A 237 -20.70 6.00 7.67
CA TYR A 237 -20.14 6.97 6.72
C TYR A 237 -20.10 8.39 7.29
N GLU A 238 -21.18 8.88 7.89
CA GLU A 238 -21.27 10.25 8.40
C GLU A 238 -20.26 10.52 9.53
N ARG A 239 -19.90 9.50 10.31
CA ARG A 239 -18.86 9.61 11.35
C ARG A 239 -17.48 9.89 10.77
N TYR A 240 -17.15 9.29 9.62
CA TYR A 240 -15.84 9.37 8.97
C TYR A 240 -15.88 10.14 7.64
N ARG A 241 -16.91 10.92 7.42
CA ARG A 241 -17.17 11.58 6.14
C ARG A 241 -16.00 12.41 5.66
N GLU A 242 -15.44 13.25 6.51
CA GLU A 242 -14.34 14.15 6.17
C GLU A 242 -13.08 13.38 5.73
N GLU A 243 -12.75 12.30 6.45
CA GLU A 243 -11.60 11.46 6.16
C GLU A 243 -11.82 10.64 4.88
N LEU A 244 -13.00 10.07 4.71
CA LEU A 244 -13.37 9.30 3.52
C LEU A 244 -13.41 10.17 2.26
N GLU A 245 -13.98 11.36 2.33
CA GLU A 245 -13.99 12.33 1.22
C GLU A 245 -12.57 12.82 0.89
N PHE A 246 -11.73 13.04 1.90
CA PHE A 246 -10.31 13.37 1.65
C PHE A 246 -9.56 12.19 1.05
N MET A 247 -9.77 10.96 1.51
CA MET A 247 -9.19 9.75 0.93
C MET A 247 -9.59 9.62 -0.55
N ALA A 248 -10.87 9.83 -0.88
CA ALA A 248 -11.37 9.83 -2.25
C ALA A 248 -10.74 10.95 -3.09
N PHE A 249 -10.65 12.17 -2.55
CA PHE A 249 -9.95 13.29 -3.18
C PHE A 249 -8.47 12.97 -3.43
N PHE A 250 -7.76 12.49 -2.40
CA PHE A 250 -6.32 12.26 -2.49
C PHE A 250 -5.97 11.12 -3.46
N ASN A 251 -6.62 9.96 -3.31
CA ASN A 251 -6.36 8.79 -4.14
C ASN A 251 -7.05 8.85 -5.51
N GLY A 252 -8.22 9.47 -5.62
CA GLY A 252 -9.02 9.50 -6.85
C GLY A 252 -8.81 10.75 -7.71
N LEU A 253 -8.25 11.82 -7.18
CA LEU A 253 -8.06 13.06 -7.91
C LEU A 253 -6.60 13.56 -7.84
N PHE A 254 -6.07 13.78 -6.64
CA PHE A 254 -4.77 14.42 -6.45
C PHE A 254 -3.61 13.58 -6.98
N LEU A 255 -3.48 12.33 -6.53
CA LEU A 255 -2.39 11.43 -6.94
C LEU A 255 -2.43 11.12 -8.45
N PRO A 256 -3.56 10.65 -9.04
CA PRO A 256 -3.57 10.28 -10.44
C PRO A 256 -3.31 11.48 -11.36
N ILE A 257 -3.86 12.65 -11.07
CA ILE A 257 -3.60 13.84 -11.91
C ILE A 257 -2.13 14.25 -11.81
N ARG A 258 -1.52 14.19 -10.62
CA ARG A 258 -0.09 14.46 -10.47
C ARG A 258 0.75 13.46 -11.27
N GLU A 259 0.43 12.17 -11.23
CA GLU A 259 1.13 11.10 -11.98
C GLU A 259 1.01 11.32 -13.49
N ILE A 260 -0.19 11.56 -14.02
CA ILE A 260 -0.45 11.81 -15.43
C ILE A 260 0.28 13.09 -15.88
N SER A 261 0.18 14.17 -15.11
CA SER A 261 0.79 15.45 -15.46
C SER A 261 2.32 15.38 -15.51
N LEU A 262 2.94 14.48 -14.74
CA LEU A 262 4.37 14.25 -14.76
C LEU A 262 4.83 13.34 -15.90
N ARG A 263 3.94 12.44 -16.37
CA ARG A 263 4.24 11.47 -17.43
C ARG A 263 4.04 12.03 -18.83
N ASN A 264 2.84 12.49 -19.15
CA ASN A 264 2.43 12.91 -20.50
C ASN A 264 1.59 14.18 -20.55
N CYS A 265 1.22 14.73 -19.38
CA CYS A 265 0.40 15.92 -19.22
C CYS A 265 -0.93 15.89 -20.03
N SER A 266 -1.57 14.71 -20.15
CA SER A 266 -2.84 14.54 -20.85
C SER A 266 -3.97 15.24 -20.10
N LYS A 267 -4.41 16.39 -20.61
CA LYS A 267 -5.55 17.14 -20.04
C LYS A 267 -6.84 16.33 -20.05
N ALA A 268 -7.06 15.53 -21.09
CA ALA A 268 -8.25 14.68 -21.20
C ALA A 268 -8.30 13.63 -20.08
N GLU A 269 -7.19 12.93 -19.83
CA GLU A 269 -7.09 11.95 -18.75
C GLU A 269 -7.26 12.59 -17.37
N CYS A 270 -6.60 13.73 -17.11
CA CYS A 270 -6.76 14.49 -15.87
C CYS A 270 -8.22 14.89 -15.62
N ASN A 271 -8.90 15.39 -16.66
CA ASN A 271 -10.29 15.83 -16.54
C ASN A 271 -11.26 14.66 -16.33
N ARG A 272 -10.97 13.45 -16.76
CA ARG A 272 -11.78 12.27 -16.44
C ARG A 272 -11.78 11.99 -14.95
N TYR A 273 -10.61 11.98 -14.29
CA TYR A 273 -10.51 11.82 -12.84
C TYR A 273 -11.22 12.96 -12.11
N LYS A 274 -11.00 14.20 -12.54
CA LYS A 274 -11.66 15.36 -11.92
C LYS A 274 -13.18 15.26 -12.01
N LYS A 275 -13.73 14.91 -13.18
CA LYS A 275 -15.16 14.74 -13.37
C LYS A 275 -15.72 13.61 -12.51
N ALA A 276 -15.04 12.48 -12.43
CA ALA A 276 -15.50 11.33 -11.65
C ALA A 276 -15.59 11.68 -10.14
N ILE A 277 -14.58 12.35 -9.59
CA ILE A 277 -14.58 12.71 -8.16
C ILE A 277 -15.55 13.85 -7.87
N LEU A 278 -15.61 14.89 -8.71
CA LEU A 278 -16.53 16.02 -8.49
C LEU A 278 -18.02 15.63 -8.67
N ALA A 279 -18.33 14.58 -9.40
CA ALA A 279 -19.69 14.07 -9.49
C ALA A 279 -20.19 13.48 -8.16
N GLU A 280 -19.30 12.87 -7.38
CA GLU A 280 -19.63 12.29 -6.06
C GLU A 280 -19.39 13.31 -4.92
N TYR A 281 -18.36 14.17 -5.05
CA TYR A 281 -17.91 15.13 -4.02
C TYR A 281 -17.67 16.51 -4.64
N PRO A 282 -18.71 17.28 -4.95
CA PRO A 282 -18.56 18.61 -5.59
C PRO A 282 -17.69 19.57 -4.77
N GLU A 283 -17.73 19.44 -3.46
CA GLU A 283 -17.01 20.33 -2.52
C GLU A 283 -15.66 19.79 -2.04
N CYS A 284 -15.13 18.74 -2.69
CA CYS A 284 -13.89 18.06 -2.25
C CYS A 284 -12.70 19.03 -2.06
N PHE A 285 -12.64 20.15 -2.77
CA PHE A 285 -11.62 21.18 -2.60
C PHE A 285 -11.76 22.02 -1.33
N GLN A 286 -12.86 21.89 -0.59
CA GLN A 286 -13.11 22.59 0.67
C GLN A 286 -12.82 21.70 1.90
N ASN A 287 -12.49 20.43 1.69
CA ASN A 287 -12.22 19.48 2.76
C ASN A 287 -11.13 20.01 3.71
N LYS A 288 -11.37 19.90 5.03
CA LYS A 288 -10.49 20.45 6.08
C LYS A 288 -9.05 19.93 5.99
N TYR A 289 -8.84 18.70 5.56
CA TYR A 289 -7.52 18.08 5.45
C TYR A 289 -6.64 18.66 4.32
N ILE A 290 -7.21 19.38 3.36
CA ILE A 290 -6.41 20.14 2.39
C ILE A 290 -5.59 21.22 3.09
N GLN A 291 -6.11 21.79 4.20
CA GLN A 291 -5.39 22.80 4.97
C GLN A 291 -4.16 22.22 5.71
N THR A 292 -4.12 20.92 5.96
CA THR A 292 -2.98 20.25 6.59
C THR A 292 -1.88 19.86 5.59
N MET A 293 -2.18 19.86 4.29
CA MET A 293 -1.21 19.56 3.24
C MET A 293 -0.06 20.57 3.22
N SER A 294 1.11 20.11 2.77
CA SER A 294 2.29 20.97 2.60
C SER A 294 2.01 22.14 1.62
N ARG A 295 2.80 23.22 1.73
CA ARG A 295 2.69 24.35 0.78
C ARG A 295 2.77 23.93 -0.68
N LYS A 296 3.63 22.97 -0.98
CA LYS A 296 3.78 22.41 -2.34
C LYS A 296 2.52 21.70 -2.80
N GLU A 297 1.95 20.85 -1.96
CA GLU A 297 0.73 20.12 -2.29
C GLU A 297 -0.46 21.06 -2.47
N LYS A 298 -0.58 22.13 -1.67
CA LYS A 298 -1.60 23.16 -1.85
C LYS A 298 -1.48 23.87 -3.21
N ILE A 299 -0.26 24.12 -3.69
CA ILE A 299 -0.04 24.63 -5.05
C ILE A 299 -0.55 23.61 -6.09
N TYR A 300 -0.26 22.34 -5.90
CA TYR A 300 -0.75 21.29 -6.80
C TYR A 300 -2.29 21.18 -6.77
N VAL A 301 -2.90 21.29 -5.60
CA VAL A 301 -4.38 21.35 -5.47
C VAL A 301 -4.94 22.52 -6.27
N SER A 302 -4.32 23.71 -6.20
CA SER A 302 -4.73 24.87 -6.98
C SER A 302 -4.59 24.64 -8.49
N ILE A 303 -3.49 24.02 -8.93
CA ILE A 303 -3.28 23.64 -10.34
C ILE A 303 -4.39 22.72 -10.82
N ILE A 304 -4.76 21.71 -10.01
CA ILE A 304 -5.83 20.76 -10.33
C ILE A 304 -7.19 21.49 -10.37
N ARG A 305 -7.48 22.31 -9.39
CA ARG A 305 -8.73 23.08 -9.29
C ARG A 305 -8.97 23.92 -10.54
N TYR A 306 -7.93 24.64 -11.02
CA TYR A 306 -7.97 25.54 -12.16
C TYR A 306 -7.52 24.92 -13.48
N GLU A 307 -7.28 23.59 -13.53
CA GLU A 307 -6.90 22.81 -14.73
C GLU A 307 -5.61 23.27 -15.43
N GLN A 308 -4.68 23.83 -14.67
CA GLN A 308 -3.39 24.31 -15.16
C GLN A 308 -2.33 23.20 -15.14
N TYR A 309 -2.65 22.00 -15.62
CA TYR A 309 -1.84 20.78 -15.48
C TYR A 309 -0.42 20.90 -16.06
N TRP A 310 -0.22 21.73 -17.07
CA TRP A 310 1.08 22.01 -17.67
C TRP A 310 2.10 22.61 -16.69
N LEU A 311 1.65 23.20 -15.57
CA LEU A 311 2.53 23.73 -14.53
C LEU A 311 3.26 22.64 -13.73
N PHE A 312 2.75 21.40 -13.67
CA PHE A 312 3.41 20.32 -12.91
C PHE A 312 4.85 20.04 -13.37
N PRO A 313 5.13 19.80 -14.69
CA PRO A 313 6.48 19.63 -15.17
C PRO A 313 7.38 20.83 -14.91
N VAL A 314 6.85 22.05 -15.03
CA VAL A 314 7.60 23.31 -14.81
C VAL A 314 8.08 23.39 -13.35
N ILE A 315 7.17 23.19 -12.39
CA ILE A 315 7.51 23.22 -10.95
C ILE A 315 8.51 22.14 -10.58
N ASN A 316 8.43 20.93 -11.21
CA ASN A 316 9.37 19.88 -10.95
C ASN A 316 10.77 20.14 -11.54
N LYS A 317 10.86 20.77 -12.73
CA LYS A 317 12.14 21.19 -13.32
C LYS A 317 12.85 22.23 -12.47
N LEU A 318 12.14 23.23 -11.97
CA LEU A 318 12.71 24.25 -11.08
C LEU A 318 13.34 23.67 -9.81
N LYS A 319 12.78 22.59 -9.26
CA LYS A 319 13.37 21.88 -8.09
C LYS A 319 14.68 21.15 -8.40
N LYS A 320 14.81 20.54 -9.58
CA LYS A 320 16.06 19.86 -9.97
C LYS A 320 17.20 20.85 -10.13
N SER A 321 16.91 22.07 -10.67
CA SER A 321 17.90 23.14 -10.83
C SER A 321 18.37 23.73 -9.50
N VAL A 322 17.50 23.83 -8.49
CA VAL A 322 17.87 24.36 -7.15
C VAL A 322 18.62 23.33 -6.29
N LYS A 323 18.42 22.02 -6.51
CA LYS A 323 19.18 20.96 -5.80
C LYS A 323 20.54 20.63 -6.43
N GLY A 324 20.77 21.02 -7.67
CA GLY A 324 22.05 20.84 -8.39
C GLY A 324 23.07 21.96 -8.16
N VAL A 325 22.76 22.92 -7.28
CA VAL A 325 23.63 24.07 -6.90
C VAL A 325 24.05 23.98 -5.41
N LYS A 326 24.15 22.76 -4.88
CA LYS A 326 24.81 22.55 -3.56
C LYS A 326 25.85 21.47 -3.69
#